data_82221ee10c9213abe908e13180b02683
#
_entry.id   82221ee10c9213abe908e13180b02683
#
_cell.length_a   1.000
_cell.length_b   1.000
_cell.length_c   1.000
_cell.angle_alpha   90.00
_cell.angle_beta   90.00
_cell.angle_gamma   90.00
#
_symmetry.space_group_name_H-M   'P 1'
#
loop_
_entity.id
_entity.type
_entity.pdbx_description
1 polymer ?
#
loop_
_entity_poly.entity_id
_entity_poly.type
_entity_poly.pdbx_seq_one_letter_code
_entity_poly.pdbx_strand_id
1 'polypeptide(L)'
;MLSPSASTIVFRVLFCALLATSVGQSVMLTTLPSMGRQANLSEFHIATIMSSSALIFAFGTNVWSKVAKRAGFKRILMVGLSGYSLGTFAFASAWMAGFSGIISGTNLFLALLISRSLQSTIMSATPPSAVGYAVAISTPQSRVSAISKVTSASNVGQIVGPAYAGLLVSFGLLAPLYSIVLLTLLALTLVYFKLPVLPPLSQQKNAQQTSDNDQAPSKVPYVFVAACICVFCAMAMMQQSLGFFFIDFYDYSPVDAARQVGFAMMVSAAASLTAQFGWVQKGRISKEAMITIALPLLGLAYLLLFLQHSLFMLYAAMTLMGLGMGMAYPSLAAAATTYCAPSQQATITGLITATTAMGYVIGPPLAAFIYQLDIALPFAIASALIAATTCVVYITLRKIRHVG
;
A
#
# COMPACT_ATOMS: atom_id res chain seq x y z
N MET A 1 -18.35 -15.10 -24.51
CA MET A 1 -17.68 -13.80 -24.37
C MET A 1 -18.73 -12.76 -24.03
N LEU A 2 -18.44 -11.84 -23.08
CA LEU A 2 -19.35 -10.72 -22.78
C LEU A 2 -19.34 -9.72 -23.96
N SER A 3 -20.48 -9.04 -24.18
CA SER A 3 -20.50 -7.92 -25.14
C SER A 3 -19.51 -6.82 -24.75
N PRO A 4 -18.97 -6.02 -25.67
CA PRO A 4 -18.01 -4.96 -25.36
C PRO A 4 -18.51 -3.98 -24.30
N SER A 5 -19.80 -3.63 -24.32
CA SER A 5 -20.44 -2.77 -23.33
C SER A 5 -20.53 -3.44 -21.95
N ALA A 6 -20.89 -4.71 -21.87
CA ALA A 6 -20.94 -5.48 -20.63
C ALA A 6 -19.54 -5.64 -20.02
N SER A 7 -18.51 -5.88 -20.85
CA SER A 7 -17.12 -5.95 -20.40
C SER A 7 -16.67 -4.65 -19.73
N THR A 8 -16.99 -3.50 -20.32
CA THR A 8 -16.65 -2.18 -19.76
C THR A 8 -17.28 -1.95 -18.38
N ILE A 9 -18.56 -2.33 -18.22
CA ILE A 9 -19.26 -2.23 -16.93
C ILE A 9 -18.57 -3.10 -15.87
N VAL A 10 -18.23 -4.34 -16.22
CA VAL A 10 -17.54 -5.27 -15.32
C VAL A 10 -16.20 -4.69 -14.85
N PHE A 11 -15.37 -4.15 -15.75
CA PHE A 11 -14.10 -3.53 -15.36
C PHE A 11 -14.29 -2.32 -14.45
N ARG A 12 -15.31 -1.49 -14.67
CA ARG A 12 -15.63 -0.36 -13.78
C ARG A 12 -16.04 -0.84 -12.39
N VAL A 13 -16.84 -1.89 -12.28
CA VAL A 13 -17.26 -2.45 -10.99
C VAL A 13 -16.06 -3.03 -10.23
N LEU A 14 -15.19 -3.78 -10.90
CA LEU A 14 -13.96 -4.31 -10.29
C LEU A 14 -13.02 -3.18 -9.83
N PHE A 15 -12.89 -2.13 -10.65
CA PHE A 15 -12.15 -0.92 -10.30
C PHE A 15 -12.72 -0.26 -9.05
N CYS A 16 -14.03 -0.03 -8.98
CA CYS A 16 -14.70 0.55 -7.80
C CYS A 16 -14.51 -0.30 -6.54
N ALA A 17 -14.56 -1.64 -6.65
CA ALA A 17 -14.34 -2.54 -5.53
C ALA A 17 -12.92 -2.42 -4.95
N LEU A 18 -11.88 -2.41 -5.82
CA LEU A 18 -10.51 -2.20 -5.37
C LEU A 18 -10.24 -0.77 -4.90
N LEU A 19 -10.85 0.23 -5.54
CA LEU A 19 -10.74 1.62 -5.12
C LEU A 19 -11.27 1.80 -3.69
N ALA A 20 -12.48 1.31 -3.40
CA ALA A 20 -13.09 1.43 -2.07
C ALA A 20 -12.22 0.82 -0.97
N THR A 21 -11.67 -0.38 -1.20
CA THR A 21 -10.81 -1.04 -0.22
C THR A 21 -9.45 -0.35 -0.07
N SER A 22 -8.89 0.18 -1.14
CA SER A 22 -7.59 0.86 -1.11
C SER A 22 -7.68 2.25 -0.48
N VAL A 23 -8.76 3.00 -0.73
CA VAL A 23 -9.06 4.24 -0.02
C VAL A 23 -9.17 3.97 1.48
N GLY A 24 -9.91 2.93 1.87
CA GLY A 24 -10.06 2.56 3.27
C GLY A 24 -8.75 2.18 3.97
N GLN A 25 -7.86 1.45 3.29
CA GLN A 25 -6.54 1.14 3.82
C GLN A 25 -5.72 2.40 4.05
N SER A 26 -5.73 3.31 3.08
CA SER A 26 -4.99 4.56 3.17
C SER A 26 -5.54 5.49 4.25
N VAL A 27 -6.88 5.56 4.39
CA VAL A 27 -7.55 6.28 5.50
C VAL A 27 -7.06 5.77 6.85
N MET A 28 -7.03 4.45 7.04
CA MET A 28 -6.56 3.87 8.30
C MET A 28 -5.10 4.24 8.60
N LEU A 29 -4.20 4.12 7.61
CA LEU A 29 -2.80 4.50 7.78
C LEU A 29 -2.63 5.96 8.19
N THR A 30 -3.50 6.83 7.69
CA THR A 30 -3.47 8.28 7.96
C THR A 30 -4.00 8.63 9.35
N THR A 31 -5.04 7.94 9.84
CA THR A 31 -5.76 8.33 11.06
C THR A 31 -5.34 7.57 12.31
N LEU A 32 -4.81 6.35 12.17
CA LEU A 32 -4.48 5.47 13.30
C LEU A 32 -3.54 6.10 14.35
N PRO A 33 -2.45 6.80 13.98
CA PRO A 33 -1.57 7.42 14.98
C PRO A 33 -2.29 8.44 15.85
N SER A 34 -3.09 9.33 15.24
CA SER A 34 -3.86 10.36 15.96
C SER A 34 -4.94 9.76 16.86
N MET A 35 -5.61 8.69 16.38
CA MET A 35 -6.58 7.94 17.18
C MET A 35 -5.91 7.25 18.37
N GLY A 36 -4.70 6.71 18.15
CA GLY A 36 -3.90 6.09 19.21
C GLY A 36 -3.59 7.06 20.34
N ARG A 37 -3.13 8.27 20.01
CA ARG A 37 -2.88 9.32 21.01
C ARG A 37 -4.15 9.71 21.76
N GLN A 38 -5.27 9.88 21.07
CA GLN A 38 -6.52 10.25 21.74
C GLN A 38 -7.01 9.17 22.72
N ALA A 39 -6.71 7.89 22.46
CA ALA A 39 -7.06 6.77 23.32
C ALA A 39 -5.96 6.38 24.32
N ASN A 40 -4.89 7.19 24.46
CA ASN A 40 -3.71 6.90 25.28
C ASN A 40 -3.04 5.54 24.97
N LEU A 41 -3.07 5.13 23.71
CA LEU A 41 -2.31 3.96 23.24
C LEU A 41 -0.92 4.41 22.78
N SER A 42 0.10 3.61 23.11
CA SER A 42 1.47 3.87 22.68
C SER A 42 1.66 3.65 21.18
N GLU A 43 2.73 4.23 20.65
CA GLU A 43 3.17 4.04 19.26
C GLU A 43 3.36 2.57 18.93
N PHE A 44 3.84 1.77 19.91
CA PHE A 44 4.05 0.34 19.75
C PHE A 44 2.74 -0.44 19.61
N HIS A 45 1.68 -0.05 20.34
CA HIS A 45 0.34 -0.65 20.16
C HIS A 45 -0.17 -0.43 18.74
N ILE A 46 -0.07 0.80 18.22
CA ILE A 46 -0.51 1.15 16.87
C ILE A 46 0.33 0.43 15.81
N ALA A 47 1.65 0.42 15.99
CA ALA A 47 2.57 -0.28 15.10
C ALA A 47 2.27 -1.79 15.04
N THR A 48 1.98 -2.42 16.18
CA THR A 48 1.63 -3.84 16.26
C THR A 48 0.33 -4.14 15.51
N ILE A 49 -0.70 -3.29 15.65
CA ILE A 49 -1.97 -3.43 14.91
C ILE A 49 -1.72 -3.32 13.40
N MET A 50 -0.91 -2.35 12.95
CA MET A 50 -0.60 -2.15 11.53
C MET A 50 0.19 -3.32 10.95
N SER A 51 1.25 -3.75 11.61
CA SER A 51 2.15 -4.80 11.12
C SER A 51 1.50 -6.18 11.14
N SER A 52 0.76 -6.52 12.20
CA SER A 52 -0.02 -7.76 12.25
C SER A 52 -1.04 -7.82 11.12
N SER A 53 -1.74 -6.71 10.88
CA SER A 53 -2.69 -6.57 9.78
C SER A 53 -2.02 -6.77 8.40
N ALA A 54 -0.85 -6.16 8.18
CA ALA A 54 -0.09 -6.29 6.92
C ALA A 54 0.40 -7.73 6.71
N LEU A 55 0.90 -8.37 7.77
CA LEU A 55 1.36 -9.76 7.74
C LEU A 55 0.21 -10.72 7.38
N ILE A 56 -0.92 -10.60 8.09
CA ILE A 56 -2.11 -11.42 7.87
C ILE A 56 -2.65 -11.21 6.45
N PHE A 57 -2.68 -9.97 5.97
CA PHE A 57 -3.11 -9.64 4.62
C PHE A 57 -2.23 -10.31 3.56
N ALA A 58 -0.91 -10.27 3.73
CA ALA A 58 0.05 -10.87 2.80
C ALA A 58 -0.14 -12.39 2.67
N PHE A 59 -0.27 -13.09 3.81
CA PHE A 59 -0.53 -14.53 3.81
C PHE A 59 -1.93 -14.86 3.29
N GLY A 60 -2.93 -14.12 3.73
CA GLY A 60 -4.33 -14.31 3.36
C GLY A 60 -4.57 -14.21 1.86
N THR A 61 -3.91 -13.25 1.19
CA THR A 61 -4.01 -13.07 -0.26
C THR A 61 -3.67 -14.34 -1.03
N ASN A 62 -2.63 -15.07 -0.63
CA ASN A 62 -2.23 -16.34 -1.26
C ASN A 62 -3.27 -17.45 -1.04
N VAL A 63 -3.81 -17.54 0.17
CA VAL A 63 -4.85 -18.53 0.52
C VAL A 63 -6.12 -18.24 -0.28
N TRP A 64 -6.61 -17.01 -0.24
CA TRP A 64 -7.84 -16.61 -0.95
C TRP A 64 -7.73 -16.70 -2.46
N SER A 65 -6.53 -16.50 -3.04
CA SER A 65 -6.30 -16.72 -4.46
C SER A 65 -6.62 -18.17 -4.89
N LYS A 66 -6.23 -19.16 -4.05
CA LYS A 66 -6.54 -20.58 -4.29
C LYS A 66 -8.02 -20.87 -4.10
N VAL A 67 -8.63 -20.32 -3.06
CA VAL A 67 -10.07 -20.50 -2.77
C VAL A 67 -10.92 -19.87 -3.87
N ALA A 68 -10.57 -18.68 -4.36
CA ALA A 68 -11.32 -17.97 -5.40
C ALA A 68 -11.37 -18.73 -6.73
N LYS A 69 -10.30 -19.44 -7.09
CA LYS A 69 -10.27 -20.33 -8.27
C LYS A 69 -11.26 -21.47 -8.16
N ARG A 70 -11.49 -22.01 -6.96
CA ARG A 70 -12.38 -23.15 -6.69
C ARG A 70 -13.84 -22.73 -6.46
N ALA A 71 -14.05 -21.69 -5.64
CA ALA A 71 -15.38 -21.25 -5.21
C ALA A 71 -16.03 -20.21 -6.16
N GLY A 72 -15.23 -19.65 -7.08
CA GLY A 72 -15.65 -18.60 -8.02
C GLY A 72 -15.30 -17.19 -7.55
N PHE A 73 -14.73 -16.41 -8.44
CA PHE A 73 -14.19 -15.07 -8.14
C PHE A 73 -15.24 -14.09 -7.62
N LYS A 74 -16.47 -14.07 -8.16
CA LYS A 74 -17.54 -13.18 -7.68
C LYS A 74 -17.89 -13.45 -6.22
N ARG A 75 -18.08 -14.73 -5.85
CA ARG A 75 -18.43 -15.11 -4.47
C ARG A 75 -17.37 -14.67 -3.47
N ILE A 76 -16.11 -14.95 -3.79
CA ILE A 76 -15.00 -14.62 -2.90
C ILE A 76 -14.74 -13.10 -2.84
N LEU A 77 -14.95 -12.37 -3.95
CA LEU A 77 -14.92 -10.90 -3.95
C LEU A 77 -16.00 -10.32 -3.01
N MET A 78 -17.20 -10.87 -3.04
CA MET A 78 -18.29 -10.46 -2.14
C MET A 78 -17.95 -10.75 -0.68
N VAL A 79 -17.40 -11.94 -0.38
CA VAL A 79 -16.92 -12.29 0.97
C VAL A 79 -15.87 -11.28 1.43
N GLY A 80 -14.89 -10.95 0.59
CA GLY A 80 -13.85 -9.97 0.91
C GLY A 80 -14.41 -8.57 1.22
N LEU A 81 -15.33 -8.07 0.41
CA LEU A 81 -15.98 -6.77 0.62
C LEU A 81 -16.89 -6.76 1.87
N SER A 82 -17.68 -7.82 2.08
CA SER A 82 -18.51 -7.97 3.28
C SER A 82 -17.67 -7.99 4.54
N GLY A 83 -16.60 -8.80 4.54
CA GLY A 83 -15.67 -8.89 5.66
C GLY A 83 -14.93 -7.58 5.91
N TYR A 84 -14.62 -6.82 4.84
CA TYR A 84 -14.03 -5.50 5.00
C TYR A 84 -15.01 -4.51 5.65
N SER A 85 -16.27 -4.46 5.19
CA SER A 85 -17.28 -3.57 5.76
C SER A 85 -17.57 -3.90 7.21
N LEU A 86 -17.86 -5.18 7.52
CA LEU A 86 -18.14 -5.62 8.88
C LEU A 86 -16.93 -5.46 9.81
N GLY A 87 -15.74 -5.81 9.33
CA GLY A 87 -14.51 -5.65 10.08
C GLY A 87 -14.16 -4.19 10.35
N THR A 88 -14.36 -3.29 9.36
CA THR A 88 -14.18 -1.83 9.58
C THR A 88 -15.20 -1.30 10.57
N PHE A 89 -16.45 -1.75 10.51
CA PHE A 89 -17.49 -1.36 11.48
C PHE A 89 -17.12 -1.83 12.89
N ALA A 90 -16.71 -3.09 13.06
CA ALA A 90 -16.27 -3.63 14.35
C ALA A 90 -15.05 -2.88 14.90
N PHE A 91 -14.07 -2.58 14.04
CA PHE A 91 -12.89 -1.81 14.39
C PHE A 91 -13.24 -0.37 14.81
N ALA A 92 -14.13 0.31 14.06
CA ALA A 92 -14.61 1.66 14.42
C ALA A 92 -15.41 1.64 15.72
N SER A 93 -16.21 0.60 15.96
CA SER A 93 -16.96 0.43 17.21
C SER A 93 -16.05 0.21 18.41
N ALA A 94 -14.94 -0.54 18.24
CA ALA A 94 -13.93 -0.70 19.29
C ALA A 94 -13.27 0.66 19.64
N TRP A 95 -12.95 1.49 18.64
CA TRP A 95 -12.47 2.85 18.87
C TRP A 95 -13.52 3.73 19.57
N MET A 96 -14.78 3.64 19.17
CA MET A 96 -15.88 4.36 19.84
C MET A 96 -15.96 3.99 21.33
N ALA A 97 -15.89 2.68 21.66
CA ALA A 97 -15.89 2.20 23.03
C ALA A 97 -14.64 2.68 23.81
N GLY A 98 -13.49 2.81 23.13
CA GLY A 98 -12.29 3.40 23.71
C GLY A 98 -12.45 4.89 24.02
N PHE A 99 -12.94 5.68 23.07
CA PHE A 99 -13.15 7.12 23.25
C PHE A 99 -14.25 7.47 24.28
N SER A 100 -15.25 6.59 24.43
CA SER A 100 -16.29 6.74 25.47
C SER A 100 -15.86 6.22 26.85
N GLY A 101 -14.64 5.68 26.99
CA GLY A 101 -14.11 5.17 28.25
C GLY A 101 -14.67 3.82 28.71
N ILE A 102 -15.48 3.13 27.86
CA ILE A 102 -16.03 1.80 28.18
C ILE A 102 -14.92 0.76 28.28
N ILE A 103 -13.93 0.84 27.40
CA ILE A 103 -12.74 -0.01 27.41
C ILE A 103 -11.49 0.86 27.25
N SER A 104 -10.39 0.50 27.90
CA SER A 104 -9.15 1.27 27.87
C SER A 104 -7.90 0.37 27.98
N GLY A 105 -6.73 0.96 27.76
CA GLY A 105 -5.44 0.28 27.94
C GLY A 105 -5.34 -1.01 27.13
N THR A 106 -4.87 -2.08 27.79
CA THR A 106 -4.65 -3.39 27.16
C THR A 106 -5.91 -4.01 26.56
N ASN A 107 -7.07 -3.81 27.18
CA ASN A 107 -8.34 -4.36 26.68
C ASN A 107 -8.75 -3.68 25.37
N LEU A 108 -8.58 -2.38 25.26
CA LEU A 108 -8.80 -1.63 24.01
C LEU A 108 -7.81 -2.10 22.94
N PHE A 109 -6.52 -2.20 23.27
CA PHE A 109 -5.51 -2.68 22.34
C PHE A 109 -5.85 -4.06 21.79
N LEU A 110 -6.23 -5.02 22.64
CA LEU A 110 -6.61 -6.38 22.22
C LEU A 110 -7.86 -6.38 21.36
N ALA A 111 -8.89 -5.60 21.70
CA ALA A 111 -10.10 -5.47 20.88
C ALA A 111 -9.80 -4.92 19.49
N LEU A 112 -8.93 -3.90 19.39
CA LEU A 112 -8.48 -3.32 18.14
C LEU A 112 -7.63 -4.31 17.34
N LEU A 113 -6.68 -5.00 17.98
CA LEU A 113 -5.81 -5.97 17.33
C LEU A 113 -6.62 -7.15 16.75
N ILE A 114 -7.57 -7.70 17.53
CA ILE A 114 -8.41 -8.82 17.09
C ILE A 114 -9.32 -8.39 15.94
N SER A 115 -10.07 -7.28 16.11
CA SER A 115 -10.98 -6.80 15.07
C SER A 115 -10.26 -6.48 13.76
N ARG A 116 -9.08 -5.86 13.85
CA ARG A 116 -8.24 -5.55 12.68
C ARG A 116 -7.65 -6.79 12.02
N SER A 117 -7.22 -7.78 12.81
CA SER A 117 -6.70 -9.06 12.32
C SER A 117 -7.78 -9.86 11.58
N LEU A 118 -8.98 -9.96 12.15
CA LEU A 118 -10.13 -10.60 11.50
C LEU A 118 -10.52 -9.88 10.20
N GLN A 119 -10.58 -8.56 10.23
CA GLN A 119 -10.81 -7.75 9.04
C GLN A 119 -9.78 -8.06 7.95
N SER A 120 -8.48 -8.05 8.27
CA SER A 120 -7.39 -8.30 7.32
C SER A 120 -7.45 -9.70 6.73
N THR A 121 -7.82 -10.70 7.53
CA THR A 121 -7.97 -12.09 7.07
C THR A 121 -9.00 -12.19 5.96
N ILE A 122 -10.16 -11.56 6.12
CA ILE A 122 -11.25 -11.70 5.15
C ILE A 122 -11.07 -10.73 3.97
N MET A 123 -10.69 -9.48 4.23
CA MET A 123 -10.53 -8.49 3.16
C MET A 123 -9.40 -8.83 2.18
N SER A 124 -8.41 -9.63 2.60
CA SER A 124 -7.33 -10.09 1.72
C SER A 124 -7.82 -10.96 0.55
N ALA A 125 -9.09 -11.38 0.58
CA ALA A 125 -9.79 -12.03 -0.54
C ALA A 125 -10.09 -11.07 -1.71
N THR A 126 -10.20 -9.77 -1.46
CA THR A 126 -10.66 -8.79 -2.47
C THR A 126 -9.71 -8.64 -3.65
N PRO A 127 -8.40 -8.34 -3.49
CA PRO A 127 -7.51 -8.11 -4.62
C PRO A 127 -7.35 -9.32 -5.54
N PRO A 128 -7.04 -10.54 -5.05
CA PRO A 128 -6.85 -11.69 -5.91
C PRO A 128 -8.14 -12.09 -6.63
N SER A 129 -9.30 -11.87 -6.02
CA SER A 129 -10.60 -12.17 -6.65
C SER A 129 -10.94 -11.19 -7.76
N ALA A 130 -10.70 -9.88 -7.55
CA ALA A 130 -10.94 -8.86 -8.56
C ALA A 130 -10.01 -9.04 -9.78
N VAL A 131 -8.72 -9.27 -9.53
CA VAL A 131 -7.74 -9.52 -10.60
C VAL A 131 -8.04 -10.84 -11.31
N GLY A 132 -8.33 -11.92 -10.57
CA GLY A 132 -8.67 -13.22 -11.12
C GLY A 132 -9.93 -13.16 -11.99
N TYR A 133 -10.94 -12.40 -11.57
CA TYR A 133 -12.14 -12.17 -12.38
C TYR A 133 -11.81 -11.42 -13.68
N ALA A 134 -11.02 -10.35 -13.62
CA ALA A 134 -10.59 -9.58 -14.78
C ALA A 134 -9.83 -10.45 -15.79
N VAL A 135 -8.94 -11.30 -15.31
CA VAL A 135 -8.19 -12.26 -16.15
C VAL A 135 -9.13 -13.28 -16.80
N ALA A 136 -10.12 -13.80 -16.04
CA ALA A 136 -11.04 -14.81 -16.53
C ALA A 136 -11.94 -14.34 -17.69
N ILE A 137 -12.24 -13.04 -17.77
CA ILE A 137 -13.03 -12.46 -18.87
C ILE A 137 -12.19 -11.91 -20.03
N SER A 138 -10.85 -11.97 -19.93
CA SER A 138 -9.91 -11.38 -20.88
C SER A 138 -9.32 -12.44 -21.81
N THR A 139 -9.01 -12.03 -23.05
CA THR A 139 -8.22 -12.87 -23.98
C THR A 139 -6.75 -12.92 -23.54
N PRO A 140 -5.96 -13.94 -23.92
CA PRO A 140 -4.55 -14.03 -23.59
C PRO A 140 -3.76 -12.74 -23.89
N GLN A 141 -4.04 -12.09 -25.01
CA GLN A 141 -3.37 -10.86 -25.48
C GLN A 141 -3.74 -9.62 -24.63
N SER A 142 -4.94 -9.59 -24.05
CA SER A 142 -5.44 -8.45 -23.27
C SER A 142 -5.28 -8.60 -21.75
N ARG A 143 -4.76 -9.75 -21.25
CA ARG A 143 -4.64 -10.05 -19.82
C ARG A 143 -3.84 -8.99 -19.05
N VAL A 144 -2.69 -8.57 -19.58
CA VAL A 144 -1.83 -7.58 -18.94
C VAL A 144 -2.58 -6.24 -18.79
N SER A 145 -3.24 -5.80 -19.86
CA SER A 145 -4.06 -4.58 -19.84
C SER A 145 -5.23 -4.69 -18.86
N ALA A 146 -5.88 -5.85 -18.78
CA ALA A 146 -6.97 -6.09 -17.85
C ALA A 146 -6.54 -6.01 -16.40
N ILE A 147 -5.41 -6.64 -16.05
CA ILE A 147 -4.80 -6.56 -14.72
C ILE A 147 -4.48 -5.11 -14.38
N SER A 148 -3.77 -4.41 -15.28
CA SER A 148 -3.37 -3.02 -15.07
C SER A 148 -4.57 -2.09 -14.85
N LYS A 149 -5.65 -2.24 -15.62
CA LYS A 149 -6.88 -1.44 -15.45
C LYS A 149 -7.51 -1.61 -14.07
N VAL A 150 -7.51 -2.83 -13.53
CA VAL A 150 -8.14 -3.11 -12.24
C VAL A 150 -7.21 -2.72 -11.08
N THR A 151 -5.92 -3.01 -11.19
CA THR A 151 -4.95 -2.70 -10.12
C THR A 151 -4.62 -1.21 -10.02
N SER A 152 -4.82 -0.43 -11.10
CA SER A 152 -4.67 1.04 -11.03
C SER A 152 -5.61 1.68 -10.00
N ALA A 153 -6.75 1.06 -9.70
CA ALA A 153 -7.65 1.48 -8.63
C ALA A 153 -6.95 1.53 -7.27
N SER A 154 -6.04 0.58 -6.99
CA SER A 154 -5.29 0.55 -5.73
C SER A 154 -4.34 1.75 -5.61
N ASN A 155 -3.68 2.12 -6.71
CA ASN A 155 -2.81 3.29 -6.74
C ASN A 155 -3.62 4.59 -6.54
N VAL A 156 -4.76 4.72 -7.24
CA VAL A 156 -5.66 5.87 -7.06
C VAL A 156 -6.18 5.95 -5.62
N GLY A 157 -6.56 4.81 -5.03
CA GLY A 157 -7.04 4.74 -3.66
C GLY A 157 -6.00 5.17 -2.63
N GLN A 158 -4.74 4.77 -2.80
CA GLN A 158 -3.64 5.20 -1.95
C GLN A 158 -3.37 6.70 -2.03
N ILE A 159 -3.57 7.30 -3.19
CA ILE A 159 -3.38 8.73 -3.42
C ILE A 159 -4.54 9.55 -2.85
N VAL A 160 -5.78 9.12 -3.12
CA VAL A 160 -7.00 9.85 -2.72
C VAL A 160 -7.33 9.66 -1.23
N GLY A 161 -6.96 8.50 -0.67
CA GLY A 161 -7.33 8.12 0.69
C GLY A 161 -6.89 9.11 1.78
N PRO A 162 -5.65 9.59 1.82
CA PRO A 162 -5.22 10.56 2.82
C PRO A 162 -5.97 11.88 2.73
N ALA A 163 -6.21 12.38 1.51
CA ALA A 163 -7.02 13.58 1.29
C ALA A 163 -8.46 13.38 1.79
N TYR A 164 -9.04 12.23 1.46
CA TYR A 164 -10.36 11.83 1.94
C TYR A 164 -10.42 11.75 3.47
N ALA A 165 -9.40 11.16 4.11
CA ALA A 165 -9.29 11.11 5.55
C ALA A 165 -9.21 12.51 6.16
N GLY A 166 -8.31 13.37 5.66
CA GLY A 166 -8.11 14.74 6.16
C GLY A 166 -9.36 15.62 6.07
N LEU A 167 -10.16 15.46 5.02
CA LEU A 167 -11.42 16.16 4.88
C LEU A 167 -12.47 15.67 5.88
N LEU A 168 -12.63 14.36 6.05
CA LEU A 168 -13.68 13.79 6.88
C LEU A 168 -13.38 13.83 8.38
N VAL A 169 -12.12 13.89 8.79
CA VAL A 169 -11.71 14.03 10.20
C VAL A 169 -12.28 15.31 10.81
N SER A 170 -12.61 16.34 10.01
CA SER A 170 -13.29 17.55 10.48
C SER A 170 -14.67 17.28 11.09
N PHE A 171 -15.31 16.16 10.74
CA PHE A 171 -16.58 15.68 11.33
C PHE A 171 -16.35 14.72 12.51
N GLY A 172 -15.11 14.52 12.93
CA GLY A 172 -14.68 13.64 14.01
C GLY A 172 -13.73 12.53 13.52
N LEU A 173 -12.86 12.05 14.42
CA LEU A 173 -11.82 11.06 14.10
C LEU A 173 -12.37 9.73 13.57
N LEU A 174 -13.61 9.36 13.92
CA LEU A 174 -14.26 8.12 13.47
C LEU A 174 -15.03 8.30 12.15
N ALA A 175 -15.32 9.53 11.75
CA ALA A 175 -16.09 9.80 10.53
C ALA A 175 -15.46 9.17 9.27
N PRO A 176 -14.13 9.22 9.06
CA PRO A 176 -13.51 8.53 7.94
C PRO A 176 -13.76 7.02 7.95
N LEU A 177 -13.69 6.36 9.12
CA LEU A 177 -13.89 4.91 9.22
C LEU A 177 -15.32 4.49 8.91
N TYR A 178 -16.32 5.17 9.45
CA TYR A 178 -17.72 4.89 9.14
C TYR A 178 -18.05 5.17 7.68
N SER A 179 -17.47 6.21 7.08
CA SER A 179 -17.65 6.50 5.65
C SER A 179 -17.09 5.38 4.76
N ILE A 180 -15.97 4.73 5.16
CA ILE A 180 -15.43 3.55 4.45
C ILE A 180 -16.38 2.36 4.53
N VAL A 181 -17.08 2.16 5.65
CA VAL A 181 -18.14 1.13 5.73
C VAL A 181 -19.21 1.38 4.65
N LEU A 182 -19.68 2.61 4.51
CA LEU A 182 -20.67 2.97 3.49
C LEU A 182 -20.10 2.77 2.07
N LEU A 183 -18.88 3.23 1.82
CA LEU A 183 -18.22 3.11 0.52
C LEU A 183 -18.04 1.64 0.10
N THR A 184 -17.63 0.78 1.04
CA THR A 184 -17.42 -0.65 0.78
C THR A 184 -18.74 -1.42 0.65
N LEU A 185 -19.80 -1.03 1.37
CA LEU A 185 -21.15 -1.56 1.17
C LEU A 185 -21.70 -1.17 -0.20
N LEU A 186 -21.48 0.05 -0.65
CA LEU A 186 -21.85 0.48 -2.00
C LEU A 186 -21.10 -0.34 -3.06
N ALA A 187 -19.80 -0.55 -2.88
CA ALA A 187 -19.02 -1.41 -3.77
C ALA A 187 -19.53 -2.86 -3.79
N LEU A 188 -19.89 -3.42 -2.63
CA LEU A 188 -20.49 -4.74 -2.49
C LEU A 188 -21.82 -4.84 -3.25
N THR A 189 -22.68 -3.84 -3.12
CA THR A 189 -23.96 -3.73 -3.82
C THR A 189 -23.75 -3.70 -5.34
N LEU A 190 -22.80 -2.91 -5.83
CA LEU A 190 -22.43 -2.88 -7.25
C LEU A 190 -21.94 -4.24 -7.74
N VAL A 191 -21.09 -4.93 -6.98
CA VAL A 191 -20.59 -6.27 -7.31
C VAL A 191 -21.76 -7.28 -7.33
N TYR A 192 -22.65 -7.22 -6.35
CA TYR A 192 -23.80 -8.13 -6.27
C TYR A 192 -24.69 -8.04 -7.51
N PHE A 193 -25.12 -6.83 -7.90
CA PHE A 193 -26.08 -6.61 -8.97
C PHE A 193 -25.47 -6.58 -10.37
N LYS A 194 -24.24 -6.08 -10.54
CA LYS A 194 -23.66 -5.82 -11.86
C LYS A 194 -22.64 -6.85 -12.33
N LEU A 195 -22.09 -7.67 -11.42
CA LEU A 195 -21.10 -8.68 -11.81
C LEU A 195 -21.82 -10.01 -12.16
N PRO A 196 -21.65 -10.55 -13.38
CA PRO A 196 -22.16 -11.88 -13.72
C PRO A 196 -21.48 -12.97 -12.90
N VAL A 197 -22.16 -14.09 -12.67
CA VAL A 197 -21.54 -15.28 -12.08
C VAL A 197 -20.77 -16.01 -13.17
N LEU A 198 -19.45 -16.14 -12.99
CA LEU A 198 -18.62 -16.97 -13.87
C LEU A 198 -18.55 -18.38 -13.29
N PRO A 199 -18.55 -19.42 -14.16
CA PRO A 199 -18.29 -20.78 -13.69
C PRO A 199 -16.89 -20.84 -13.05
N PRO A 200 -16.69 -21.70 -12.02
CA PRO A 200 -15.38 -21.95 -11.46
C PRO A 200 -14.42 -22.39 -12.57
N LEU A 201 -13.20 -21.91 -12.54
CA LEU A 201 -12.17 -22.39 -13.47
C LEU A 201 -11.82 -23.83 -13.06
N SER A 202 -12.52 -24.81 -13.65
CA SER A 202 -12.10 -26.18 -13.55
C SER A 202 -10.74 -26.30 -14.20
N GLN A 203 -9.72 -26.53 -13.35
CA GLN A 203 -8.37 -27.00 -13.65
C GLN A 203 -7.92 -26.86 -15.13
N GLN A 204 -7.83 -25.66 -15.64
CA GLN A 204 -6.87 -25.43 -16.70
C GLN A 204 -5.49 -25.58 -16.05
N LYS A 205 -4.86 -26.74 -16.29
CA LYS A 205 -3.44 -26.95 -16.02
C LYS A 205 -2.71 -25.68 -16.43
N ASN A 206 -2.07 -25.02 -15.48
CA ASN A 206 -1.08 -23.99 -15.76
C ASN A 206 -0.03 -24.67 -16.66
N ALA A 207 -0.15 -24.47 -17.95
CA ALA A 207 0.99 -24.55 -18.84
C ALA A 207 1.85 -23.32 -18.48
N GLN A 208 2.57 -23.40 -17.38
CA GLN A 208 3.83 -22.71 -17.26
C GLN A 208 4.72 -23.33 -18.36
N GLN A 209 4.80 -22.64 -19.46
CA GLN A 209 5.91 -22.82 -20.37
C GLN A 209 7.18 -22.43 -19.57
N THR A 210 7.78 -23.41 -18.94
CA THR A 210 9.20 -23.42 -18.68
C THR A 210 9.85 -23.41 -20.05
N SER A 211 10.18 -22.23 -20.56
CA SER A 211 11.18 -22.11 -21.58
C SER A 211 12.49 -22.52 -20.92
N ASP A 212 12.95 -23.71 -21.24
CA ASP A 212 14.31 -24.16 -21.00
C ASP A 212 15.26 -23.25 -21.80
N ASN A 213 15.58 -22.11 -21.24
CA ASN A 213 16.73 -21.30 -21.62
C ASN A 213 17.66 -21.32 -20.42
N ASP A 214 18.74 -22.10 -20.53
CA ASP A 214 19.82 -22.33 -19.57
C ASP A 214 20.67 -21.07 -19.28
N GLN A 215 20.02 -19.96 -18.96
CA GLN A 215 20.72 -18.82 -18.37
C GLN A 215 20.84 -19.02 -16.87
N ALA A 216 22.06 -19.03 -16.35
CA ALA A 216 22.33 -19.13 -14.92
C ALA A 216 21.55 -18.04 -14.13
N PRO A 217 20.96 -18.39 -12.98
CA PRO A 217 20.16 -17.45 -12.20
C PRO A 217 21.03 -16.28 -11.72
N SER A 218 20.63 -15.06 -12.10
CA SER A 218 21.30 -13.82 -11.69
C SER A 218 20.90 -13.42 -10.28
N LYS A 219 21.86 -12.91 -9.47
CA LYS A 219 21.58 -12.30 -8.15
C LYS A 219 21.18 -10.83 -8.25
N VAL A 220 21.41 -10.19 -9.38
CA VAL A 220 21.16 -8.76 -9.62
C VAL A 220 19.70 -8.35 -9.36
N PRO A 221 18.66 -9.09 -9.81
CA PRO A 221 17.28 -8.73 -9.56
C PRO A 221 16.91 -8.59 -8.08
N TYR A 222 17.50 -9.41 -7.23
CA TYR A 222 17.22 -9.41 -5.79
C TYR A 222 17.69 -8.13 -5.10
N VAL A 223 18.71 -7.45 -5.62
CA VAL A 223 19.15 -6.14 -5.13
C VAL A 223 18.04 -5.09 -5.33
N PHE A 224 17.39 -5.08 -6.50
CA PHE A 224 16.29 -4.16 -6.78
C PHE A 224 15.03 -4.51 -5.98
N VAL A 225 14.75 -5.80 -5.76
CA VAL A 225 13.67 -6.24 -4.86
C VAL A 225 13.93 -5.78 -3.43
N ALA A 226 15.15 -5.98 -2.91
CA ALA A 226 15.55 -5.50 -1.58
C ALA A 226 15.43 -3.97 -1.47
N ALA A 227 15.84 -3.24 -2.51
CA ALA A 227 15.67 -1.79 -2.57
C ALA A 227 14.19 -1.37 -2.49
N CYS A 228 13.26 -2.08 -3.16
CA CYS A 228 11.83 -1.83 -3.02
C CYS A 228 11.35 -2.05 -1.58
N ILE A 229 11.80 -3.11 -0.90
CA ILE A 229 11.46 -3.36 0.51
C ILE A 229 11.95 -2.22 1.40
N CYS A 230 13.20 -1.75 1.22
CA CYS A 230 13.77 -0.62 1.96
C CYS A 230 12.96 0.67 1.73
N VAL A 231 12.56 0.95 0.48
CA VAL A 231 11.73 2.12 0.14
C VAL A 231 10.37 2.06 0.84
N PHE A 232 9.68 0.92 0.81
CA PHE A 232 8.40 0.78 1.51
C PHE A 232 8.55 0.73 3.03
N CYS A 233 9.66 0.20 3.56
CA CYS A 233 9.97 0.23 4.98
C CYS A 233 10.14 1.69 5.47
N ALA A 234 10.97 2.49 4.78
CA ALA A 234 11.15 3.91 5.09
C ALA A 234 9.83 4.71 5.00
N MET A 235 9.01 4.42 3.97
CA MET A 235 7.68 5.03 3.84
C MET A 235 6.75 4.65 4.99
N ALA A 236 6.73 3.39 5.39
CA ALA A 236 5.91 2.91 6.50
C ALA A 236 6.38 3.49 7.85
N MET A 237 7.70 3.63 8.05
CA MET A 237 8.26 4.33 9.22
C MET A 237 7.77 5.77 9.30
N MET A 238 7.86 6.51 8.20
CA MET A 238 7.40 7.89 8.14
C MET A 238 5.89 7.99 8.41
N GLN A 239 5.05 7.16 7.76
CA GLN A 239 3.60 7.17 7.95
C GLN A 239 3.20 6.86 9.39
N GLN A 240 3.89 5.91 10.03
CA GLN A 240 3.68 5.58 11.44
C GLN A 240 4.02 6.75 12.36
N SER A 241 5.13 7.45 12.11
CA SER A 241 5.64 8.49 12.99
C SER A 241 4.95 9.84 12.77
N LEU A 242 4.54 10.16 11.53
CA LEU A 242 4.10 11.52 11.16
C LEU A 242 2.90 12.00 11.97
N GLY A 243 1.93 11.13 12.25
CA GLY A 243 0.75 11.52 13.03
C GLY A 243 1.06 11.80 14.50
N PHE A 244 1.94 11.01 15.09
CA PHE A 244 2.45 11.26 16.45
C PHE A 244 3.29 12.52 16.48
N PHE A 245 4.15 12.72 15.48
CA PHE A 245 5.03 13.87 15.36
C PHE A 245 4.26 15.21 15.30
N PHE A 246 3.14 15.27 14.60
CA PHE A 246 2.30 16.47 14.61
C PHE A 246 1.73 16.80 15.99
N ILE A 247 1.43 15.80 16.81
CA ILE A 247 0.95 16.00 18.17
C ILE A 247 2.10 16.39 19.10
N ASP A 248 3.19 15.61 19.06
CA ASP A 248 4.26 15.71 20.06
C ASP A 248 5.23 16.87 19.78
N PHE A 249 5.40 17.30 18.51
CA PHE A 249 6.30 18.39 18.12
C PHE A 249 5.59 19.73 17.91
N TYR A 250 4.39 19.69 17.29
CA TYR A 250 3.65 20.92 16.98
C TYR A 250 2.49 21.21 17.95
N ASP A 251 2.29 20.39 18.97
CA ASP A 251 1.19 20.54 19.95
C ASP A 251 -0.21 20.55 19.33
N TYR A 252 -0.40 19.85 18.21
CA TYR A 252 -1.70 19.77 17.58
C TYR A 252 -2.64 18.82 18.32
N SER A 253 -3.94 19.16 18.32
CA SER A 253 -4.96 18.23 18.75
C SER A 253 -4.94 16.97 17.85
N PRO A 254 -5.38 15.79 18.33
CA PRO A 254 -5.43 14.59 17.52
C PRO A 254 -6.23 14.76 16.21
N VAL A 255 -7.28 15.59 16.22
CA VAL A 255 -8.09 15.92 15.03
C VAL A 255 -7.28 16.77 14.04
N ASP A 256 -6.61 17.80 14.53
CA ASP A 256 -5.79 18.67 13.67
C ASP A 256 -4.57 17.95 13.13
N ALA A 257 -3.92 17.11 13.95
CA ALA A 257 -2.83 16.24 13.50
C ALA A 257 -3.27 15.31 12.37
N ALA A 258 -4.40 14.61 12.52
CA ALA A 258 -4.93 13.75 11.45
C ALA A 258 -5.27 14.53 10.17
N ARG A 259 -5.78 15.76 10.31
CA ARG A 259 -6.02 16.67 9.17
C ARG A 259 -4.73 17.06 8.49
N GLN A 260 -3.71 17.45 9.24
CA GLN A 260 -2.40 17.85 8.70
C GLN A 260 -1.67 16.69 8.03
N VAL A 261 -1.72 15.48 8.61
CA VAL A 261 -1.23 14.26 7.96
C VAL A 261 -1.93 14.04 6.62
N GLY A 262 -3.25 14.19 6.59
CA GLY A 262 -4.04 14.08 5.36
C GLY A 262 -3.56 15.06 4.28
N PHE A 263 -3.36 16.33 4.61
CA PHE A 263 -2.85 17.35 3.69
C PHE A 263 -1.41 17.07 3.25
N ALA A 264 -0.54 16.70 4.17
CA ALA A 264 0.86 16.36 3.87
C ALA A 264 0.95 15.18 2.90
N MET A 265 0.16 14.12 3.12
CA MET A 265 0.08 12.97 2.24
C MET A 265 -0.55 13.31 0.88
N MET A 266 -1.51 14.24 0.85
CA MET A 266 -2.11 14.74 -0.41
C MET A 266 -1.08 15.47 -1.26
N VAL A 267 -0.24 16.33 -0.66
CA VAL A 267 0.86 17.03 -1.34
C VAL A 267 1.84 16.01 -1.94
N SER A 268 2.24 15.00 -1.15
CA SER A 268 3.09 13.92 -1.62
C SER A 268 2.45 13.13 -2.76
N ALA A 269 1.16 12.83 -2.67
CA ALA A 269 0.42 12.12 -3.70
C ALA A 269 0.34 12.91 -5.02
N ALA A 270 0.05 14.21 -4.96
CA ALA A 270 0.02 15.08 -6.13
C ALA A 270 1.40 15.15 -6.81
N ALA A 271 2.48 15.30 -6.03
CA ALA A 271 3.84 15.26 -6.51
C ALA A 271 4.19 13.91 -7.17
N SER A 272 3.75 12.79 -6.58
CA SER A 272 3.95 11.45 -7.13
C SER A 272 3.26 11.28 -8.49
N LEU A 273 2.02 11.75 -8.62
CA LEU A 273 1.30 11.76 -9.92
C LEU A 273 2.03 12.60 -10.95
N THR A 274 2.52 13.78 -10.57
CA THR A 274 3.30 14.66 -11.44
C THR A 274 4.54 13.93 -11.98
N ALA A 275 5.25 13.20 -11.12
CA ALA A 275 6.40 12.40 -11.52
C ALA A 275 6.01 11.25 -12.45
N GLN A 276 4.92 10.52 -12.15
CA GLN A 276 4.46 9.40 -12.97
C GLN A 276 4.01 9.82 -14.35
N PHE A 277 3.17 10.86 -14.46
CA PHE A 277 2.67 11.35 -15.75
C PHE A 277 3.70 12.21 -16.51
N GLY A 278 4.54 12.94 -15.78
CA GLY A 278 5.53 13.84 -16.36
C GLY A 278 6.75 13.13 -16.95
N TRP A 279 7.26 12.13 -16.23
CA TRP A 279 8.53 11.48 -16.58
C TRP A 279 8.40 9.98 -16.84
N VAL A 280 7.77 9.22 -15.95
CA VAL A 280 7.74 7.75 -16.03
C VAL A 280 6.95 7.28 -17.26
N GLN A 281 5.73 7.78 -17.47
CA GLN A 281 4.88 7.34 -18.59
C GLN A 281 5.36 7.86 -19.94
N LYS A 282 6.05 9.00 -19.99
CA LYS A 282 6.59 9.54 -21.25
C LYS A 282 7.81 8.79 -21.77
N GLY A 283 8.43 7.93 -20.94
CA GLY A 283 9.58 7.12 -21.33
C GLY A 283 10.83 7.91 -21.78
N ARG A 284 10.90 9.21 -21.44
CA ARG A 284 11.99 10.10 -21.87
C ARG A 284 13.29 9.90 -21.11
N ILE A 285 13.21 9.26 -19.93
CA ILE A 285 14.33 9.04 -19.02
C ILE A 285 14.49 7.53 -18.84
N SER A 286 15.73 7.04 -18.92
CA SER A 286 15.99 5.63 -18.69
C SER A 286 15.66 5.23 -17.24
N LYS A 287 15.27 3.98 -17.01
CA LYS A 287 14.96 3.48 -15.67
C LYS A 287 16.14 3.61 -14.71
N GLU A 288 17.38 3.44 -15.20
CA GLU A 288 18.59 3.61 -14.41
C GLU A 288 18.80 5.07 -13.97
N ALA A 289 18.57 6.01 -14.88
CA ALA A 289 18.63 7.45 -14.56
C ALA A 289 17.52 7.85 -13.58
N MET A 290 16.30 7.29 -13.74
CA MET A 290 15.22 7.53 -12.78
C MET A 290 15.57 7.01 -11.38
N ILE A 291 16.16 5.82 -11.26
CA ILE A 291 16.60 5.25 -9.98
C ILE A 291 17.66 6.15 -9.33
N THR A 292 18.68 6.59 -10.11
CA THR A 292 19.77 7.45 -9.62
C THR A 292 19.30 8.83 -9.16
N ILE A 293 18.17 9.31 -9.63
CA ILE A 293 17.55 10.58 -9.18
C ILE A 293 16.60 10.33 -8.01
N ALA A 294 15.76 9.31 -8.12
CA ALA A 294 14.65 9.09 -7.19
C ALA A 294 15.10 8.67 -5.78
N LEU A 295 16.09 7.79 -5.67
CA LEU A 295 16.57 7.34 -4.36
C LEU A 295 17.25 8.45 -3.55
N PRO A 296 18.20 9.25 -4.09
CA PRO A 296 18.73 10.40 -3.37
C PRO A 296 17.67 11.44 -3.01
N LEU A 297 16.67 11.65 -3.89
CA LEU A 297 15.56 12.55 -3.64
C LEU A 297 14.72 12.09 -2.43
N LEU A 298 14.46 10.79 -2.31
CA LEU A 298 13.82 10.19 -1.13
C LEU A 298 14.66 10.36 0.13
N GLY A 299 15.98 10.09 0.06
CA GLY A 299 16.90 10.28 1.16
C GLY A 299 16.91 11.72 1.67
N LEU A 300 16.95 12.69 0.74
CA LEU A 300 16.85 14.13 1.05
C LEU A 300 15.49 14.47 1.67
N ALA A 301 14.40 13.92 1.17
CA ALA A 301 13.08 14.16 1.74
C ALA A 301 12.99 13.72 3.20
N TYR A 302 13.48 12.53 3.54
CA TYR A 302 13.51 12.06 4.93
C TYR A 302 14.49 12.88 5.79
N LEU A 303 15.62 13.30 5.24
CA LEU A 303 16.55 14.19 5.93
C LEU A 303 15.90 15.54 6.26
N LEU A 304 15.16 16.12 5.32
CA LEU A 304 14.42 17.35 5.56
C LEU A 304 13.30 17.16 6.59
N LEU A 305 12.64 16.00 6.66
CA LEU A 305 11.69 15.68 7.72
C LEU A 305 12.36 15.58 9.09
N PHE A 306 13.59 15.08 9.14
CA PHE A 306 14.37 15.04 10.39
C PHE A 306 14.80 16.44 10.85
N LEU A 307 15.29 17.27 9.92
CA LEU A 307 15.84 18.62 10.21
C LEU A 307 14.77 19.71 10.27
N GLN A 308 13.51 19.38 10.02
CA GLN A 308 12.44 20.36 9.85
C GLN A 308 12.15 21.14 11.16
N HIS A 309 11.94 22.44 11.01
CA HIS A 309 11.55 23.37 12.08
C HIS A 309 10.29 24.17 11.72
N SER A 310 9.70 23.91 10.56
CA SER A 310 8.52 24.61 10.07
C SER A 310 7.65 23.74 9.20
N LEU A 311 6.35 24.04 9.16
CA LEU A 311 5.40 23.39 8.27
C LEU A 311 5.78 23.52 6.79
N PHE A 312 6.36 24.67 6.39
CA PHE A 312 6.84 24.86 5.01
C PHE A 312 7.89 23.81 4.64
N MET A 313 8.88 23.59 5.52
CA MET A 313 9.94 22.59 5.30
C MET A 313 9.37 21.17 5.27
N LEU A 314 8.38 20.88 6.14
CA LEU A 314 7.68 19.60 6.14
C LEU A 314 6.95 19.37 4.80
N TYR A 315 6.19 20.34 4.29
CA TYR A 315 5.49 20.20 3.00
C TYR A 315 6.45 20.14 1.81
N ALA A 316 7.59 20.84 1.86
CA ALA A 316 8.66 20.72 0.87
C ALA A 316 9.23 19.28 0.86
N ALA A 317 9.51 18.72 2.05
CA ALA A 317 9.96 17.33 2.20
C ALA A 317 8.92 16.34 1.65
N MET A 318 7.63 16.54 1.94
CA MET A 318 6.55 15.69 1.42
C MET A 318 6.41 15.78 -0.11
N THR A 319 6.68 16.94 -0.70
CA THR A 319 6.74 17.13 -2.16
C THR A 319 7.88 16.31 -2.76
N LEU A 320 9.09 16.43 -2.21
CA LEU A 320 10.26 15.66 -2.66
C LEU A 320 10.03 14.15 -2.50
N MET A 321 9.42 13.74 -1.39
CA MET A 321 9.07 12.34 -1.16
C MET A 321 8.09 11.82 -2.21
N GLY A 322 7.07 12.60 -2.56
CA GLY A 322 6.12 12.24 -3.61
C GLY A 322 6.79 12.07 -4.97
N LEU A 323 7.63 13.04 -5.37
CA LEU A 323 8.40 12.94 -6.61
C LEU A 323 9.31 11.71 -6.62
N GLY A 324 10.02 11.46 -5.51
CA GLY A 324 10.90 10.30 -5.35
C GLY A 324 10.13 8.99 -5.45
N MET A 325 9.02 8.82 -4.71
CA MET A 325 8.20 7.60 -4.72
C MET A 325 7.57 7.34 -6.08
N GLY A 326 7.09 8.40 -6.76
CA GLY A 326 6.50 8.31 -8.10
C GLY A 326 7.45 7.75 -9.15
N MET A 327 8.76 7.91 -8.97
CA MET A 327 9.81 7.40 -9.85
C MET A 327 10.48 6.12 -9.32
N ALA A 328 10.78 6.03 -8.01
CA ALA A 328 11.61 4.97 -7.43
C ALA A 328 10.98 3.59 -7.61
N TYR A 329 9.75 3.39 -7.14
CA TYR A 329 9.13 2.07 -7.18
C TYR A 329 8.94 1.52 -8.60
N PRO A 330 8.36 2.27 -9.56
CA PRO A 330 8.20 1.76 -10.92
C PRO A 330 9.53 1.44 -11.60
N SER A 331 10.56 2.25 -11.39
CA SER A 331 11.86 2.06 -12.02
C SER A 331 12.66 0.91 -11.40
N LEU A 332 12.61 0.74 -10.06
CA LEU A 332 13.20 -0.42 -9.37
C LEU A 332 12.53 -1.73 -9.78
N ALA A 333 11.20 -1.75 -9.84
CA ALA A 333 10.43 -2.92 -10.28
C ALA A 333 10.74 -3.28 -11.75
N ALA A 334 10.84 -2.26 -12.63
CA ALA A 334 11.24 -2.45 -14.02
C ALA A 334 12.69 -2.97 -14.14
N ALA A 335 13.62 -2.45 -13.33
CA ALA A 335 15.00 -2.94 -13.32
C ALA A 335 15.07 -4.40 -12.85
N ALA A 336 14.37 -4.75 -11.76
CA ALA A 336 14.32 -6.13 -11.27
C ALA A 336 13.85 -7.13 -12.35
N THR A 337 12.81 -6.75 -13.12
CA THR A 337 12.30 -7.62 -14.20
C THR A 337 13.17 -7.63 -15.44
N THR A 338 13.88 -6.54 -15.74
CA THR A 338 14.78 -6.46 -16.92
C THR A 338 16.07 -7.27 -16.75
N TYR A 339 16.64 -7.25 -15.54
CA TYR A 339 17.90 -7.91 -15.26
C TYR A 339 17.72 -9.35 -14.73
N CYS A 340 16.51 -9.91 -14.78
CA CYS A 340 16.25 -11.28 -14.38
C CYS A 340 16.34 -12.25 -15.57
N ALA A 341 16.84 -13.47 -15.32
CA ALA A 341 16.77 -14.54 -16.28
C ALA A 341 15.30 -14.97 -16.52
N PRO A 342 14.94 -15.46 -17.72
CA PRO A 342 13.58 -15.90 -18.02
C PRO A 342 13.03 -16.93 -17.02
N SER A 343 13.86 -17.83 -16.51
CA SER A 343 13.54 -18.81 -15.48
C SER A 343 13.16 -18.20 -14.12
N GLN A 344 13.65 -16.98 -13.81
CA GLN A 344 13.40 -16.29 -12.55
C GLN A 344 12.21 -15.30 -12.62
N GLN A 345 11.70 -15.00 -13.82
CA GLN A 345 10.75 -13.89 -14.03
C GLN A 345 9.48 -14.01 -13.18
N ALA A 346 8.92 -15.21 -13.06
CA ALA A 346 7.73 -15.44 -12.23
C ALA A 346 8.01 -15.20 -10.73
N THR A 347 9.17 -15.65 -10.24
CA THR A 347 9.61 -15.48 -8.86
C THR A 347 9.86 -14.01 -8.53
N ILE A 348 10.61 -13.30 -9.40
CA ILE A 348 10.94 -11.89 -9.21
C ILE A 348 9.66 -11.02 -9.24
N THR A 349 8.75 -11.28 -10.19
CA THR A 349 7.46 -10.56 -10.23
C THR A 349 6.63 -10.80 -8.96
N GLY A 350 6.61 -12.03 -8.45
CA GLY A 350 5.96 -12.36 -7.19
C GLY A 350 6.59 -11.62 -6.00
N LEU A 351 7.92 -11.57 -5.93
CA LEU A 351 8.63 -10.85 -4.88
C LEU A 351 8.37 -9.34 -4.95
N ILE A 352 8.37 -8.73 -6.14
CA ILE A 352 8.06 -7.30 -6.32
C ILE A 352 6.66 -6.97 -5.75
N THR A 353 5.67 -7.81 -6.02
CA THR A 353 4.31 -7.58 -5.47
C THR A 353 4.24 -7.72 -3.95
N ALA A 354 5.12 -8.51 -3.35
CA ALA A 354 5.20 -8.70 -1.90
C ALA A 354 5.99 -7.58 -1.17
N THR A 355 6.79 -6.76 -1.88
CA THR A 355 7.68 -5.77 -1.25
C THR A 355 6.93 -4.75 -0.40
N THR A 356 5.77 -4.30 -0.84
CA THR A 356 4.92 -3.36 -0.08
C THR A 356 4.51 -3.97 1.25
N ALA A 357 3.99 -5.19 1.24
CA ALA A 357 3.58 -5.88 2.48
C ALA A 357 4.77 -6.08 3.43
N MET A 358 5.94 -6.49 2.91
CA MET A 358 7.16 -6.66 3.72
C MET A 358 7.60 -5.35 4.37
N GLY A 359 7.56 -4.23 3.63
CA GLY A 359 7.87 -2.90 4.17
C GLY A 359 6.94 -2.51 5.32
N TYR A 360 5.62 -2.74 5.16
CA TYR A 360 4.63 -2.44 6.20
C TYR A 360 4.60 -3.43 7.37
N VAL A 361 5.20 -4.61 7.24
CA VAL A 361 5.42 -5.53 8.38
C VAL A 361 6.57 -5.05 9.26
N ILE A 362 7.66 -4.58 8.65
CA ILE A 362 8.91 -4.22 9.33
C ILE A 362 8.91 -2.75 9.80
N GLY A 363 8.46 -1.84 8.92
CA GLY A 363 8.60 -0.38 9.14
C GLY A 363 7.92 0.14 10.40
N PRO A 364 6.63 -0.11 10.65
CA PRO A 364 5.94 0.45 11.80
C PRO A 364 6.50 0.04 13.15
N PRO A 365 6.82 -1.26 13.45
CA PRO A 365 7.45 -1.62 14.72
C PRO A 365 8.82 -0.99 14.91
N LEU A 366 9.63 -0.92 13.85
CA LEU A 366 10.93 -0.27 13.88
C LEU A 366 10.78 1.22 14.19
N ALA A 367 9.84 1.89 13.52
CA ALA A 367 9.56 3.30 13.77
C ALA A 367 9.08 3.55 15.19
N ALA A 368 8.17 2.73 15.73
CA ALA A 368 7.66 2.89 17.09
C ALA A 368 8.75 2.71 18.14
N PHE A 369 9.65 1.74 17.95
CA PHE A 369 10.80 1.54 18.85
C PHE A 369 11.75 2.74 18.83
N ILE A 370 12.09 3.24 17.63
CA ILE A 370 13.00 4.37 17.45
C ILE A 370 12.37 5.68 17.95
N TYR A 371 11.05 5.86 17.74
CA TYR A 371 10.32 7.05 18.17
C TYR A 371 10.37 7.29 19.69
N GLN A 372 10.43 6.20 20.48
CA GLN A 372 10.56 6.27 21.94
C GLN A 372 11.93 6.84 22.40
N LEU A 373 12.96 6.74 21.54
CA LEU A 373 14.28 7.33 21.82
C LEU A 373 14.32 8.82 21.50
N ASP A 374 13.76 9.19 20.36
CA ASP A 374 13.59 10.57 19.91
C ASP A 374 12.51 10.62 18.83
N ILE A 375 11.64 11.64 18.90
CA ILE A 375 10.46 11.80 18.03
C ILE A 375 10.81 12.02 16.55
N ALA A 376 11.98 12.60 16.25
CA ALA A 376 12.44 12.84 14.89
C ALA A 376 13.36 11.72 14.34
N LEU A 377 13.89 10.87 15.21
CA LEU A 377 14.86 9.83 14.86
C LEU A 377 14.36 8.83 13.81
N PRO A 378 13.07 8.43 13.74
CA PRO A 378 12.55 7.58 12.67
C PRO A 378 12.81 8.14 11.26
N PHE A 379 12.76 9.47 11.10
CA PHE A 379 13.04 10.13 9.82
C PHE A 379 14.54 10.08 9.48
N ALA A 380 15.42 10.26 10.47
CA ALA A 380 16.86 10.14 10.30
C ALA A 380 17.25 8.70 9.88
N ILE A 381 16.69 7.69 10.54
CA ILE A 381 16.95 6.28 10.22
C ILE A 381 16.38 5.93 8.82
N ALA A 382 15.20 6.43 8.47
CA ALA A 382 14.65 6.28 7.12
C ALA A 382 15.58 6.91 6.07
N SER A 383 16.12 8.11 6.33
CA SER A 383 17.10 8.76 5.46
C SER A 383 18.36 7.91 5.29
N ALA A 384 18.94 7.42 6.39
CA ALA A 384 20.14 6.58 6.38
C ALA A 384 19.89 5.25 5.63
N LEU A 385 18.73 4.62 5.83
CA LEU A 385 18.32 3.41 5.12
C LEU A 385 18.26 3.63 3.59
N ILE A 386 17.66 4.74 3.16
CA ILE A 386 17.58 5.09 1.74
C ILE A 386 18.95 5.48 1.19
N ALA A 387 19.80 6.17 1.95
CA ALA A 387 21.17 6.49 1.54
C ALA A 387 22.01 5.22 1.33
N ALA A 388 21.95 4.25 2.26
CA ALA A 388 22.60 2.96 2.11
C ALA A 388 22.07 2.19 0.89
N THR A 389 20.75 2.17 0.71
CA THR A 389 20.09 1.57 -0.46
C THR A 389 20.58 2.21 -1.76
N THR A 390 20.69 3.53 -1.79
CA THR A 390 21.20 4.29 -2.94
C THR A 390 22.61 3.86 -3.30
N CYS A 391 23.51 3.76 -2.31
CA CYS A 391 24.89 3.31 -2.53
C CYS A 391 24.95 1.89 -3.12
N VAL A 392 24.20 0.95 -2.55
CA VAL A 392 24.18 -0.45 -3.02
C VAL A 392 23.66 -0.55 -4.45
N VAL A 393 22.56 0.13 -4.74
CA VAL A 393 21.95 0.13 -6.08
C VAL A 393 22.86 0.81 -7.10
N TYR A 394 23.49 1.94 -6.74
CA TYR A 394 24.44 2.63 -7.61
C TYR A 394 25.66 1.76 -7.98
N ILE A 395 26.26 1.11 -6.98
CA ILE A 395 27.38 0.15 -7.20
C ILE A 395 26.94 -0.99 -8.14
N THR A 396 25.72 -1.50 -7.95
CA THR A 396 25.18 -2.57 -8.78
C THR A 396 24.99 -2.11 -10.23
N LEU A 397 24.37 -0.95 -10.44
CA LEU A 397 24.17 -0.36 -11.77
C LEU A 397 25.49 -0.08 -12.48
N ARG A 398 26.51 0.40 -11.74
CA ARG A 398 27.85 0.62 -12.29
C ARG A 398 28.51 -0.69 -12.74
N LYS A 399 28.40 -1.76 -11.95
CA LYS A 399 28.92 -3.09 -12.34
C LYS A 399 28.25 -3.62 -13.62
N ILE A 400 26.93 -3.47 -13.72
CA ILE A 400 26.18 -3.90 -14.92
C ILE A 400 26.68 -3.18 -16.18
N ARG A 401 26.93 -1.85 -16.09
CA ARG A 401 27.43 -1.06 -17.23
C ARG A 401 28.85 -1.42 -17.68
N HIS A 402 29.68 -2.01 -16.81
CA HIS A 402 31.04 -2.40 -17.13
C HIS A 402 31.13 -3.83 -17.69
N VAL A 403 30.11 -4.65 -17.57
CA VAL A 403 30.05 -6.05 -18.02
C VAL A 403 29.28 -6.20 -19.35
N GLY A 404 28.46 -5.23 -19.71
CA GLY A 404 27.71 -5.15 -20.98
C GLY A 404 28.30 -4.08 -21.91
#